data_45a56b545603c4b63fcdb4198ab330c2
#
_entry.id   45a56b545603c4b63fcdb4198ab330c2
#
_cell.length_a   1.000
_cell.length_b   1.000
_cell.length_c   1.000
_cell.angle_alpha   90.00
_cell.angle_beta   90.00
_cell.angle_gamma   90.00
#
_symmetry.space_group_name_H-M   'P 1'
#
loop_
_entity.id
_entity.type
_entity.pdbx_description
1 polymer ?
#
loop_
_entity_poly.entity_id
_entity_poly.type
_entity_poly.pdbx_seq_one_letter_code
_entity_poly.pdbx_strand_id
1 'polypeptide(L)'
;MGRFVIVAFKPKPGQSEALAALVVRHLHVLRAQNLVTDKAPYVMHAANGTVVEVFEWRSPDAITAAHSNPAVQALWAEFAAVCDYVPLASLDEAQQMFAEFDSV
;
A
#
# COMPACT_ATOMS: atom_id res chain seq x y z
N MET A 1 5.75 18.85 -5.50
CA MET A 1 5.54 18.57 -4.06
C MET A 1 4.94 17.19 -3.88
N GLY A 2 5.56 16.38 -3.05
CA GLY A 2 5.12 15.01 -2.81
C GLY A 2 3.84 14.92 -1.98
N ARG A 3 3.16 13.78 -2.11
CA ARG A 3 1.96 13.49 -1.33
C ARG A 3 2.13 12.10 -0.70
N PHE A 4 2.22 12.05 0.63
CA PHE A 4 2.26 10.78 1.34
C PHE A 4 0.87 10.14 1.41
N VAL A 5 0.85 8.82 1.35
CA VAL A 5 -0.35 8.02 1.55
C VAL A 5 -0.04 6.89 2.54
N ILE A 6 -1.05 6.53 3.31
CA ILE A 6 -1.01 5.36 4.18
C ILE A 6 -2.12 4.45 3.70
N VAL A 7 -1.75 3.24 3.28
CA VAL A 7 -2.71 2.27 2.76
C VAL A 7 -2.69 1.02 3.63
N ALA A 8 -3.87 0.46 3.90
CA ALA A 8 -4.01 -0.76 4.68
C ALA A 8 -4.61 -1.86 3.79
N PHE A 9 -3.86 -2.94 3.63
CA PHE A 9 -4.24 -4.10 2.83
C PHE A 9 -4.58 -5.25 3.77
N LYS A 10 -5.85 -5.66 3.81
CA LYS A 10 -6.27 -6.81 4.60
C LYS A 10 -6.23 -8.06 3.72
N PRO A 11 -5.34 -9.04 4.02
CA PRO A 11 -5.26 -10.23 3.17
C PRO A 11 -6.54 -11.04 3.22
N LYS A 12 -6.95 -11.55 2.07
CA LYS A 12 -8.02 -12.54 2.00
C LYS A 12 -7.52 -13.85 2.63
N PRO A 13 -8.43 -14.73 3.10
CA PRO A 13 -8.03 -16.01 3.70
C PRO A 13 -7.04 -16.77 2.81
N GLY A 14 -5.90 -17.17 3.39
CA GLY A 14 -4.86 -17.92 2.69
C GLY A 14 -3.98 -17.11 1.73
N GLN A 15 -4.13 -15.79 1.66
CA GLN A 15 -3.43 -14.94 0.68
C GLN A 15 -2.35 -14.05 1.26
N SER A 16 -1.96 -14.27 2.52
CA SER A 16 -0.95 -13.40 3.18
C SER A 16 0.39 -13.39 2.46
N GLU A 17 0.87 -14.55 1.98
CA GLU A 17 2.14 -14.64 1.27
C GLU A 17 2.07 -13.98 -0.10
N ALA A 18 0.97 -14.20 -0.83
CA ALA A 18 0.76 -13.56 -2.12
C ALA A 18 0.69 -12.04 -1.99
N LEU A 19 0.02 -11.54 -0.94
CA LEU A 19 -0.03 -10.11 -0.65
C LEU A 19 1.36 -9.57 -0.34
N ALA A 20 2.15 -10.25 0.49
CA ALA A 20 3.50 -9.81 0.83
C ALA A 20 4.37 -9.65 -0.42
N ALA A 21 4.28 -10.60 -1.37
CA ALA A 21 5.02 -10.52 -2.62
C ALA A 21 4.59 -9.32 -3.48
N LEU A 22 3.29 -9.02 -3.51
CA LEU A 22 2.78 -7.85 -4.25
C LEU A 22 3.23 -6.54 -3.62
N VAL A 23 3.24 -6.45 -2.30
CA VAL A 23 3.69 -5.23 -1.60
C VAL A 23 5.16 -4.95 -1.93
N VAL A 24 6.02 -5.99 -2.00
CA VAL A 24 7.41 -5.82 -2.41
C VAL A 24 7.50 -5.25 -3.84
N ARG A 25 6.65 -5.69 -4.76
CA ARG A 25 6.65 -5.22 -6.15
C ARG A 25 5.99 -3.85 -6.34
N HIS A 26 5.15 -3.43 -5.42
CA HIS A 26 4.26 -2.28 -5.57
C HIS A 26 5.02 -1.02 -6.00
N LEU A 27 5.98 -0.58 -5.20
CA LEU A 27 6.73 0.65 -5.50
C LEU A 27 7.65 0.51 -6.71
N HIS A 28 8.13 -0.70 -7.01
CA HIS A 28 8.92 -0.93 -8.21
C HIS A 28 8.11 -0.61 -9.48
N VAL A 29 6.86 -1.07 -9.52
CA VAL A 29 5.96 -0.78 -10.64
C VAL A 29 5.67 0.71 -10.73
N LEU A 30 5.31 1.34 -9.60
CA LEU A 30 5.00 2.77 -9.58
C LEU A 30 6.20 3.63 -9.96
N ARG A 31 7.41 3.26 -9.54
CA ARG A 31 8.64 3.96 -9.93
C ARG A 31 8.92 3.82 -11.41
N ALA A 32 8.73 2.63 -11.97
CA ALA A 32 8.90 2.42 -13.41
C ALA A 32 7.97 3.33 -14.23
N GLN A 33 6.83 3.69 -13.69
CA GLN A 33 5.87 4.62 -14.30
C GLN A 33 6.10 6.07 -13.89
N ASN A 34 7.15 6.35 -13.12
CA ASN A 34 7.52 7.71 -12.69
C ASN A 34 6.44 8.40 -11.85
N LEU A 35 5.72 7.64 -11.03
CA LEU A 35 4.57 8.13 -10.26
C LEU A 35 4.89 8.42 -8.79
N VAL A 36 5.96 7.83 -8.25
CA VAL A 36 6.37 7.97 -6.84
C VAL A 36 7.77 8.54 -6.74
N THR A 37 8.09 9.07 -5.56
CA THR A 37 9.42 9.60 -5.28
C THR A 37 10.41 8.48 -4.99
N ASP A 38 11.69 8.84 -4.83
CA ASP A 38 12.75 7.88 -4.49
C ASP A 38 12.77 7.48 -3.02
N LYS A 39 11.90 8.07 -2.19
CA LYS A 39 11.85 7.72 -0.78
C LYS A 39 11.42 6.28 -0.61
N ALA A 40 12.14 5.56 0.27
CA ALA A 40 11.79 4.19 0.59
C ALA A 40 10.45 4.14 1.33
N PRO A 41 9.60 3.14 1.05
CA PRO A 41 8.35 3.00 1.79
C PRO A 41 8.62 2.45 3.19
N TYR A 42 7.69 2.69 4.10
CA TYR A 42 7.61 1.94 5.34
C TYR A 42 6.52 0.89 5.19
N VAL A 43 6.87 -0.37 5.46
CA VAL A 43 5.93 -1.48 5.40
C VAL A 43 5.90 -2.14 6.77
N MET A 44 4.70 -2.31 7.30
CA MET A 44 4.49 -2.84 8.64
C MET A 44 3.20 -3.64 8.66
N HIS A 45 2.94 -4.38 9.72
CA HIS A 45 1.66 -5.08 9.82
C HIS A 45 1.03 -4.93 11.21
N ALA A 46 -0.30 -4.93 11.21
CA ALA A 46 -1.11 -4.94 12.40
C ALA A 46 -1.22 -6.36 12.97
N ALA A 47 -1.65 -6.46 14.23
CA ALA A 47 -1.82 -7.74 14.91
C ALA A 47 -2.76 -8.69 14.16
N ASN A 48 -3.75 -8.15 13.44
CA ASN A 48 -4.72 -8.96 12.68
C ASN A 48 -4.19 -9.40 11.30
N GLY A 49 -2.95 -9.10 10.97
CA GLY A 49 -2.34 -9.48 9.70
C GLY A 49 -2.49 -8.45 8.58
N THR A 50 -3.23 -7.35 8.80
CA THR A 50 -3.34 -6.27 7.81
C THR A 50 -1.96 -5.64 7.58
N VAL A 51 -1.57 -5.50 6.32
CA VAL A 51 -0.32 -4.84 5.93
C VAL A 51 -0.58 -3.35 5.77
N VAL A 52 0.27 -2.54 6.37
CA VAL A 52 0.19 -1.08 6.28
C VAL A 52 1.43 -0.59 5.54
N GLU A 53 1.22 0.17 4.48
CA GLU A 53 2.33 0.73 3.69
C GLU A 53 2.22 2.25 3.66
N VAL A 54 3.34 2.92 3.91
CA VAL A 54 3.46 4.39 3.83
C VAL A 54 4.43 4.72 2.72
N PHE A 55 3.98 5.49 1.74
CA PHE A 55 4.88 5.90 0.65
C PHE A 55 4.48 7.28 0.10
N GLU A 56 5.33 7.83 -0.75
CA GLU A 56 5.12 9.17 -1.27
C GLU A 56 4.92 9.16 -2.80
N TRP A 57 3.73 9.59 -3.24
CA TRP A 57 3.49 9.94 -4.64
C TRP A 57 4.25 11.21 -4.98
N ARG A 58 4.65 11.38 -6.25
CA ARG A 58 5.32 12.59 -6.70
C ARG A 58 4.48 13.84 -6.50
N SER A 59 3.17 13.72 -6.70
CA SER A 59 2.22 14.84 -6.65
C SER A 59 0.80 14.32 -6.64
N PRO A 60 -0.19 15.17 -6.33
CA PRO A 60 -1.61 14.82 -6.53
C PRO A 60 -1.93 14.44 -7.97
N ASP A 61 -1.28 15.07 -8.96
CA ASP A 61 -1.48 14.75 -10.38
C ASP A 61 -1.01 13.33 -10.71
N ALA A 62 0.06 12.86 -10.07
CA ALA A 62 0.53 11.49 -10.24
C ALA A 62 -0.50 10.46 -9.77
N ILE A 63 -1.21 10.76 -8.68
CA ILE A 63 -2.29 9.89 -8.19
C ILE A 63 -3.39 9.78 -9.24
N THR A 64 -3.81 10.90 -9.81
CA THR A 64 -4.80 10.93 -10.86
C THR A 64 -4.34 10.16 -12.10
N ALA A 65 -3.09 10.36 -12.52
CA ALA A 65 -2.51 9.66 -13.67
C ALA A 65 -2.44 8.15 -13.45
N ALA A 66 -2.20 7.70 -12.22
CA ALA A 66 -2.15 6.27 -11.89
C ALA A 66 -3.46 5.55 -12.24
N HIS A 67 -4.59 6.20 -12.03
CA HIS A 67 -5.90 5.61 -12.33
C HIS A 67 -6.11 5.33 -13.82
N SER A 68 -5.35 5.97 -14.70
CA SER A 68 -5.42 5.76 -16.14
C SER A 68 -4.22 5.01 -16.70
N ASN A 69 -3.30 4.57 -15.84
CA ASN A 69 -2.07 3.89 -16.27
C ASN A 69 -2.30 2.39 -16.36
N PRO A 70 -2.14 1.76 -17.55
CA PRO A 70 -2.41 0.33 -17.71
C PRO A 70 -1.55 -0.59 -16.82
N ALA A 71 -0.29 -0.25 -16.58
CA ALA A 71 0.60 -1.04 -15.74
C ALA A 71 0.14 -1.00 -14.28
N VAL A 72 -0.32 0.16 -13.81
CA VAL A 72 -0.86 0.33 -12.46
C VAL A 72 -2.20 -0.38 -12.31
N GLN A 73 -3.07 -0.28 -13.30
CA GLN A 73 -4.36 -0.98 -13.29
C GLN A 73 -4.17 -2.49 -13.21
N ALA A 74 -3.20 -3.04 -13.94
CA ALA A 74 -2.88 -4.46 -13.89
C ALA A 74 -2.39 -4.87 -12.49
N LEU A 75 -1.53 -4.06 -11.89
CA LEU A 75 -1.04 -4.29 -10.53
C LEU A 75 -2.18 -4.26 -9.50
N TRP A 76 -3.04 -3.25 -9.59
CA TRP A 76 -4.17 -3.13 -8.67
C TRP A 76 -5.18 -4.27 -8.80
N ALA A 77 -5.34 -4.82 -10.01
CA ALA A 77 -6.15 -6.03 -10.20
C ALA A 77 -5.55 -7.23 -9.46
N GLU A 78 -4.22 -7.36 -9.44
CA GLU A 78 -3.56 -8.41 -8.67
C GLU A 78 -3.78 -8.22 -7.16
N PHE A 79 -3.70 -6.98 -6.67
CA PHE A 79 -4.01 -6.69 -5.26
C PHE A 79 -5.46 -7.05 -4.92
N ALA A 80 -6.41 -6.67 -5.78
CA ALA A 80 -7.84 -6.96 -5.55
C ALA A 80 -8.14 -8.45 -5.43
N ALA A 81 -7.33 -9.29 -6.08
CA ALA A 81 -7.50 -10.75 -6.03
C ALA A 81 -7.06 -11.34 -4.68
N VAL A 82 -6.14 -10.68 -3.94
CA VAL A 82 -5.52 -11.24 -2.74
C VAL A 82 -5.82 -10.48 -1.45
N CYS A 83 -6.39 -9.28 -1.54
CA CYS A 83 -6.66 -8.46 -0.36
C CYS A 83 -7.87 -7.56 -0.56
N ASP A 84 -8.31 -6.98 0.56
CA ASP A 84 -9.28 -5.88 0.59
C ASP A 84 -8.56 -4.64 1.11
N TYR A 85 -8.85 -3.48 0.51
CA TYR A 85 -8.40 -2.20 1.06
C TYR A 85 -9.34 -1.83 2.20
N VAL A 86 -8.78 -1.53 3.36
CA VAL A 86 -9.56 -1.13 4.53
C VAL A 86 -9.12 0.25 5.00
N PRO A 87 -10.01 1.03 5.62
CA PRO A 87 -9.59 2.31 6.20
C PRO A 87 -8.57 2.10 7.31
N LEU A 88 -7.55 2.95 7.35
CA LEU A 88 -6.57 2.91 8.45
C LEU A 88 -7.27 2.96 9.81
N ALA A 89 -8.32 3.77 9.94
CA ALA A 89 -9.07 3.92 11.17
C ALA A 89 -9.78 2.64 11.64
N SER A 90 -9.90 1.62 10.78
CA SER A 90 -10.51 0.34 11.16
C SER A 90 -9.57 -0.54 11.99
N LEU A 91 -8.28 -0.21 12.04
CA LEU A 91 -7.28 -0.98 12.79
C LEU A 91 -7.28 -0.56 14.25
N ASP A 92 -7.20 -1.56 15.16
CA ASP A 92 -7.15 -1.28 16.60
C ASP A 92 -5.97 -0.38 16.96
N GLU A 93 -4.82 -0.60 16.34
CA GLU A 93 -3.61 0.21 16.55
C GLU A 93 -3.86 1.69 16.27
N ALA A 94 -4.66 1.99 15.25
CA ALA A 94 -4.96 3.38 14.86
C ALA A 94 -5.89 4.09 15.83
N GLN A 95 -6.50 3.36 16.78
CA GLN A 95 -7.33 3.95 17.84
C GLN A 95 -6.49 4.43 19.01
N GLN A 96 -5.20 4.13 19.05
CA GLN A 96 -4.31 4.51 20.13
C GLN A 96 -3.67 5.87 19.84
N MET A 97 -3.31 6.60 20.90
CA MET A 97 -2.61 7.88 20.76
C MET A 97 -1.26 7.68 20.01
N PHE A 98 -0.55 6.60 20.32
CA PHE A 98 0.64 6.18 19.60
C PHE A 98 0.33 4.84 18.95
N ALA A 99 0.06 4.85 17.65
CA ALA A 99 -0.21 3.65 16.89
C ALA A 99 1.09 2.88 16.67
N GLU A 100 1.14 1.63 17.11
CA GLU A 100 2.32 0.79 17.01
C GLU A 100 2.03 -0.40 16.11
N PHE A 101 2.93 -0.63 15.14
CA PHE A 101 2.83 -1.74 14.20
C PHE A 101 4.12 -2.53 14.20
N ASP A 102 4.03 -3.82 13.90
CA ASP A 102 5.22 -4.65 13.77
C ASP A 102 5.91 -4.41 12.42
N SER A 103 7.24 -4.44 12.41
CA SER A 103 7.99 -4.31 11.16
C SER A 103 7.87 -5.61 10.34
N VAL A 104 7.92 -5.42 9.06
CA VAL A 104 7.92 -6.55 8.10
C VAL A 104 9.34 -6.94 7.77
#